data_b8c39fc975eff9b3f7bce71184623ab0
#
_entry.id   b8c39fc975eff9b3f7bce71184623ab0
#
_cell.length_a   1.000
_cell.length_b   1.000
_cell.length_c   1.000
_cell.angle_alpha   90.00
_cell.angle_beta   90.00
_cell.angle_gamma   90.00
#
_symmetry.space_group_name_H-M   'P 1'
#
loop_
_entity.id
_entity.type
_entity.pdbx_description
1 polymer ?
#
loop_
_entity_poly.entity_id
_entity_poly.type
_entity_poly.pdbx_seq_one_letter_code
_entity_poly.pdbx_strand_id
1 'polypeptide(L)'
;FDEDGVRTRVVNADHTAMLDVKIPQSSAEVFDFNEPHPVEIGILIGDIKDMTKSLVVKDALTIEYNTGDPTWLTLSANGVQKKVRCKNISLIKRLKVPATDHKWSMNLPWKQVKAFLGSCAKDPLFEILVNVQMVSLNAKSDDETLTLDLPSSEIDLHIEGESLITHITPAHFISLMSTTSAKTVFSAKGSAASVVETEWTESGLKLKGWIAPRT
;
A
#
# COMPACT_ATOMS: atom_id res chain seq x y z
N PHE A 1 -10.09 -13.42 -4.91
CA PHE A 1 -9.40 -14.58 -5.51
C PHE A 1 -9.78 -14.66 -6.99
N ASP A 2 -8.81 -14.81 -7.83
CA ASP A 2 -8.93 -15.06 -9.26
C ASP A 2 -7.74 -15.93 -9.73
N GLU A 3 -7.67 -16.24 -11.02
CA GLU A 3 -6.56 -17.03 -11.61
C GLU A 3 -5.17 -16.40 -11.41
N ASP A 4 -5.10 -15.11 -11.22
CA ASP A 4 -3.86 -14.35 -11.01
C ASP A 4 -3.39 -14.34 -9.53
N GLY A 5 -4.25 -14.74 -8.58
CA GLY A 5 -3.92 -14.79 -7.15
C GLY A 5 -4.98 -14.20 -6.22
N VAL A 6 -4.53 -13.61 -5.14
CA VAL A 6 -5.39 -13.01 -4.11
C VAL A 6 -5.19 -11.50 -4.07
N ARG A 7 -6.28 -10.75 -4.00
CA ARG A 7 -6.24 -9.30 -3.89
C ARG A 7 -7.09 -8.80 -2.73
N THR A 8 -6.58 -7.84 -2.00
CA THR A 8 -7.33 -7.13 -0.97
C THR A 8 -7.12 -5.63 -1.07
N ARG A 9 -8.13 -4.86 -0.71
CA ARG A 9 -8.07 -3.41 -0.70
C ARG A 9 -8.64 -2.88 0.60
N VAL A 10 -7.91 -1.97 1.22
CA VAL A 10 -8.30 -1.33 2.48
C VAL A 10 -8.16 0.18 2.38
N VAL A 11 -8.95 0.90 3.15
CA VAL A 11 -8.91 2.35 3.30
C VAL A 11 -8.84 2.68 4.78
N ASN A 12 -8.12 3.75 5.14
CA ASN A 12 -8.10 4.22 6.52
C ASN A 12 -9.46 4.85 6.93
N ALA A 13 -9.64 5.08 8.24
CA ALA A 13 -10.91 5.58 8.79
C ALA A 13 -11.35 6.91 8.17
N ASP A 14 -10.40 7.78 7.84
CA ASP A 14 -10.65 9.13 7.32
C ASP A 14 -10.80 9.16 5.79
N HIS A 15 -10.71 8.01 5.13
CA HIS A 15 -10.75 7.87 3.67
C HIS A 15 -9.68 8.68 2.92
N THR A 16 -8.56 8.99 3.56
CA THR A 16 -7.47 9.80 3.02
C THR A 16 -6.29 8.96 2.50
N ALA A 17 -6.24 7.68 2.88
CA ALA A 17 -5.24 6.74 2.36
C ALA A 17 -5.87 5.39 2.05
N MET A 18 -5.43 4.77 0.97
CA MET A 18 -5.88 3.45 0.53
C MET A 18 -4.68 2.58 0.18
N LEU A 19 -4.75 1.31 0.52
CA LEU A 19 -3.76 0.28 0.17
C LEU A 19 -4.46 -0.84 -0.60
N ASP A 20 -3.86 -1.24 -1.70
CA ASP A 20 -4.21 -2.42 -2.49
C ASP A 20 -3.03 -3.40 -2.42
N VAL A 21 -3.30 -4.63 -2.03
CA VAL A 21 -2.31 -5.70 -1.92
C VAL A 21 -2.70 -6.82 -2.86
N LYS A 22 -1.80 -7.18 -3.76
CA LYS A 22 -1.93 -8.37 -4.61
C LYS A 22 -0.87 -9.39 -4.22
N ILE A 23 -1.33 -10.59 -3.88
CA ILE A 23 -0.50 -11.79 -3.69
C ILE A 23 -0.59 -12.56 -5.01
N PRO A 24 0.43 -12.48 -5.89
CA PRO A 24 0.40 -13.22 -7.14
C PRO A 24 0.36 -14.73 -6.88
N GLN A 25 -0.26 -15.48 -7.77
CA GLN A 25 -0.24 -16.95 -7.75
C GLN A 25 1.18 -17.50 -7.59
N SER A 26 2.15 -16.90 -8.29
CA SER A 26 3.56 -17.29 -8.24
C SER A 26 4.25 -17.09 -6.88
N SER A 27 3.61 -16.39 -5.95
CA SER A 27 4.12 -16.19 -4.57
C SER A 27 3.59 -17.22 -3.59
N ALA A 28 2.67 -18.09 -4.00
CA ALA A 28 2.16 -19.20 -3.21
C ALA A 28 2.93 -20.49 -3.55
N GLU A 29 3.18 -21.36 -2.57
CA GLU A 29 3.74 -22.69 -2.80
C GLU A 29 2.74 -23.58 -3.56
N VAL A 30 1.46 -23.44 -3.22
CA VAL A 30 0.34 -24.09 -3.89
C VAL A 30 -0.75 -23.06 -4.10
N PHE A 31 -1.24 -22.94 -5.31
CA PHE A 31 -2.40 -22.11 -5.65
C PHE A 31 -3.33 -22.94 -6.54
N ASP A 32 -4.50 -23.25 -6.01
CA ASP A 32 -5.55 -24.00 -6.70
C ASP A 32 -6.81 -23.14 -6.78
N PHE A 33 -7.16 -22.71 -8.00
CA PHE A 33 -8.33 -21.91 -8.27
C PHE A 33 -9.07 -22.44 -9.49
N ASN A 34 -10.21 -23.09 -9.24
CA ASN A 34 -10.97 -23.82 -10.24
C ASN A 34 -12.34 -23.19 -10.54
N GLU A 35 -12.54 -21.94 -10.13
CA GLU A 35 -13.81 -21.25 -10.36
C GLU A 35 -13.80 -20.50 -11.71
N PRO A 36 -14.93 -20.50 -12.45
CA PRO A 36 -15.03 -19.84 -13.76
C PRO A 36 -15.01 -18.30 -13.67
N HIS A 37 -15.20 -17.75 -12.48
CA HIS A 37 -15.28 -16.32 -12.21
C HIS A 37 -14.54 -15.97 -10.92
N PRO A 38 -14.03 -14.72 -10.77
CA PRO A 38 -13.44 -14.26 -9.53
C PRO A 38 -14.34 -14.44 -8.33
N VAL A 39 -13.78 -14.94 -7.22
CA VAL A 39 -14.49 -15.18 -5.97
C VAL A 39 -14.21 -14.04 -5.00
N GLU A 40 -15.26 -13.34 -4.58
CA GLU A 40 -15.17 -12.27 -3.59
C GLU A 40 -15.67 -12.76 -2.24
N ILE A 41 -14.88 -12.59 -1.19
CA ILE A 41 -15.25 -12.90 0.19
C ILE A 41 -15.03 -11.71 1.10
N GLY A 42 -15.91 -11.55 2.07
CA GLY A 42 -15.75 -10.55 3.13
C GLY A 42 -15.33 -11.21 4.43
N ILE A 43 -14.25 -10.74 5.05
CA ILE A 43 -13.77 -11.20 6.36
C ILE A 43 -13.36 -10.03 7.24
N LEU A 44 -13.34 -10.25 8.56
CA LEU A 44 -12.72 -9.31 9.48
C LEU A 44 -11.20 -9.53 9.49
N ILE A 45 -10.44 -8.49 9.20
CA ILE A 45 -8.97 -8.57 9.16
C ILE A 45 -8.38 -9.03 10.51
N GLY A 46 -9.07 -8.72 11.62
CA GLY A 46 -8.71 -9.19 12.95
C GLY A 46 -8.65 -10.71 13.06
N ASP A 47 -9.53 -11.41 12.36
CA ASP A 47 -9.56 -12.88 12.39
C ASP A 47 -8.31 -13.49 11.75
N ILE A 48 -7.81 -12.90 10.65
CA ILE A 48 -6.54 -13.30 10.02
C ILE A 48 -5.37 -12.92 10.94
N LYS A 49 -5.37 -11.68 11.45
CA LYS A 49 -4.30 -11.17 12.32
C LYS A 49 -4.11 -12.06 13.54
N ASP A 50 -5.18 -12.54 14.15
CA ASP A 50 -5.08 -13.42 15.32
C ASP A 50 -4.47 -14.78 14.97
N MET A 51 -4.79 -15.34 13.80
CA MET A 51 -4.19 -16.59 13.34
C MET A 51 -2.70 -16.42 13.03
N THR A 52 -2.30 -15.27 12.46
CA THR A 52 -0.93 -15.04 12.00
C THR A 52 0.02 -14.55 13.11
N LYS A 53 -0.47 -14.15 14.29
CA LYS A 53 0.35 -13.63 15.41
C LYS A 53 1.45 -14.59 15.88
N SER A 54 1.18 -15.90 15.80
CA SER A 54 2.10 -16.94 16.26
C SER A 54 2.98 -17.51 15.16
N LEU A 55 2.78 -17.07 13.92
CA LEU A 55 3.52 -17.58 12.76
C LEU A 55 4.87 -16.86 12.64
N VAL A 56 5.89 -17.64 12.28
CA VAL A 56 7.21 -17.13 11.88
C VAL A 56 7.36 -17.19 10.37
N VAL A 57 8.35 -16.49 9.81
CA VAL A 57 8.54 -16.32 8.34
C VAL A 57 8.58 -17.65 7.55
N LYS A 58 8.94 -18.74 8.22
CA LYS A 58 9.03 -20.08 7.58
C LYS A 58 7.74 -20.89 7.67
N ASP A 59 6.75 -20.42 8.41
CA ASP A 59 5.49 -21.15 8.57
C ASP A 59 4.61 -20.95 7.35
N ALA A 60 4.01 -22.04 6.87
CA ALA A 60 3.03 -21.98 5.81
C ALA A 60 1.63 -21.68 6.39
N LEU A 61 0.93 -20.72 5.78
CA LEU A 61 -0.48 -20.46 6.03
C LEU A 61 -1.29 -20.98 4.85
N THR A 62 -2.17 -21.93 5.11
CA THR A 62 -3.14 -22.42 4.12
C THR A 62 -4.44 -21.66 4.29
N ILE A 63 -5.00 -21.19 3.19
CA ILE A 63 -6.30 -20.50 3.12
C ILE A 63 -7.19 -21.27 2.17
N GLU A 64 -8.29 -21.81 2.68
CA GLU A 64 -9.23 -22.62 1.90
C GLU A 64 -10.64 -22.00 1.93
N TYR A 65 -11.24 -21.88 0.77
CA TYR A 65 -12.63 -21.43 0.63
C TYR A 65 -13.39 -22.37 -0.30
N ASN A 66 -14.55 -22.81 0.16
CA ASN A 66 -15.43 -23.70 -0.62
C ASN A 66 -16.66 -22.91 -1.08
N THR A 67 -16.82 -22.74 -2.38
CA THR A 67 -17.96 -22.04 -2.98
C THR A 67 -19.28 -22.79 -2.78
N GLY A 68 -19.23 -24.11 -2.55
CA GLY A 68 -20.38 -24.93 -2.16
C GLY A 68 -20.88 -24.69 -0.73
N ASP A 69 -19.99 -24.17 0.17
CA ASP A 69 -20.35 -23.69 1.53
C ASP A 69 -19.72 -22.31 1.77
N PRO A 70 -20.31 -21.23 1.22
CA PRO A 70 -19.74 -19.90 1.22
C PRO A 70 -19.75 -19.21 2.60
N THR A 71 -20.18 -19.92 3.62
CA THR A 71 -20.30 -19.38 4.99
C THR A 71 -18.95 -19.22 5.67
N TRP A 72 -17.97 -20.08 5.33
CA TRP A 72 -16.72 -20.22 6.07
C TRP A 72 -15.47 -20.12 5.20
N LEU A 73 -14.50 -19.38 5.70
CA LEU A 73 -13.11 -19.45 5.26
C LEU A 73 -12.32 -20.25 6.28
N THR A 74 -11.54 -21.22 5.83
CA THR A 74 -10.66 -22.00 6.69
C THR A 74 -9.24 -21.49 6.59
N LEU A 75 -8.63 -21.22 7.74
CA LEU A 75 -7.22 -20.86 7.88
C LEU A 75 -6.52 -22.00 8.62
N SER A 76 -5.42 -22.51 8.09
CA SER A 76 -4.65 -23.62 8.72
C SER A 76 -3.17 -23.29 8.75
N ALA A 77 -2.51 -23.46 9.90
CA ALA A 77 -1.07 -23.33 10.05
C ALA A 77 -0.59 -24.10 11.28
N ASN A 78 0.57 -24.75 11.21
CA ASN A 78 1.22 -25.45 12.31
C ASN A 78 0.28 -26.44 13.05
N GLY A 79 -0.59 -27.14 12.31
CA GLY A 79 -1.55 -28.10 12.87
C GLY A 79 -2.78 -27.44 13.52
N VAL A 80 -2.85 -26.11 13.58
CA VAL A 80 -4.03 -25.37 14.07
C VAL A 80 -4.92 -25.00 12.90
N GLN A 81 -6.22 -25.23 13.03
CA GLN A 81 -7.23 -24.83 12.05
C GLN A 81 -8.23 -23.86 12.69
N LYS A 82 -8.50 -22.76 12.01
CA LYS A 82 -9.51 -21.76 12.40
C LYS A 82 -10.52 -21.57 11.27
N LYS A 83 -11.81 -21.73 11.56
CA LYS A 83 -12.88 -21.35 10.63
C LYS A 83 -13.33 -19.93 10.95
N VAL A 84 -13.30 -19.08 9.94
CA VAL A 84 -13.70 -17.67 10.00
C VAL A 84 -15.00 -17.50 9.23
N ARG A 85 -16.01 -16.91 9.88
CA ARG A 85 -17.29 -16.69 9.21
C ARG A 85 -17.20 -15.55 8.21
N CYS A 86 -17.50 -15.86 6.96
CA CYS A 86 -17.59 -14.87 5.88
C CYS A 86 -18.73 -13.87 6.13
N LYS A 87 -18.51 -12.63 5.80
CA LYS A 87 -19.49 -11.55 5.84
C LYS A 87 -20.24 -11.49 4.51
N ASN A 88 -21.47 -11.05 4.56
CA ASN A 88 -22.24 -10.81 3.34
C ASN A 88 -21.56 -9.69 2.52
N ILE A 89 -21.04 -10.05 1.35
CA ILE A 89 -20.32 -9.14 0.47
C ILE A 89 -21.17 -7.97 -0.02
N SER A 90 -22.49 -8.14 -0.12
CA SER A 90 -23.41 -7.06 -0.51
C SER A 90 -23.48 -5.92 0.50
N LEU A 91 -23.09 -6.17 1.75
CA LEU A 91 -23.02 -5.17 2.82
C LEU A 91 -21.66 -4.46 2.88
N ILE A 92 -20.67 -4.94 2.12
CA ILE A 92 -19.33 -4.37 2.08
C ILE A 92 -19.27 -3.37 0.93
N LYS A 93 -19.02 -2.10 1.26
CA LYS A 93 -18.84 -1.06 0.24
C LYS A 93 -17.60 -1.36 -0.59
N ARG A 94 -17.79 -1.56 -1.90
CA ARG A 94 -16.67 -1.71 -2.83
C ARG A 94 -15.87 -0.41 -2.91
N LEU A 95 -14.58 -0.50 -2.61
CA LEU A 95 -13.66 0.62 -2.71
C LEU A 95 -13.27 0.82 -4.18
N LYS A 96 -13.56 2.00 -4.72
CA LYS A 96 -13.13 2.39 -6.07
C LYS A 96 -11.70 2.92 -6.00
N VAL A 97 -10.90 2.56 -6.98
CA VAL A 97 -9.58 3.18 -7.17
C VAL A 97 -9.78 4.65 -7.50
N PRO A 98 -9.08 5.58 -6.84
CA PRO A 98 -9.15 6.98 -7.19
C PRO A 98 -8.76 7.21 -8.65
N ALA A 99 -9.45 8.12 -9.32
CA ALA A 99 -8.97 8.63 -10.59
C ALA A 99 -7.72 9.49 -10.31
N THR A 100 -6.65 9.21 -11.03
CA THR A 100 -5.37 9.89 -10.86
C THR A 100 -4.97 10.57 -12.15
N ASP A 101 -4.54 11.84 -12.04
CA ASP A 101 -3.87 12.58 -13.11
C ASP A 101 -2.40 12.69 -12.71
N HIS A 102 -1.51 12.06 -13.48
CA HIS A 102 -0.10 12.01 -13.14
C HIS A 102 0.67 13.00 -14.03
N LYS A 103 1.19 14.05 -13.43
CA LYS A 103 2.07 15.04 -14.06
C LYS A 103 3.54 14.84 -13.72
N TRP A 104 3.81 14.00 -12.72
CA TRP A 104 5.15 13.59 -12.37
C TRP A 104 5.18 12.12 -11.94
N SER A 105 6.31 11.48 -12.17
CA SER A 105 6.61 10.15 -11.65
C SER A 105 8.09 10.05 -11.30
N MET A 106 8.42 9.24 -10.29
CA MET A 106 9.78 9.03 -9.82
C MET A 106 9.92 7.70 -9.10
N ASN A 107 11.17 7.23 -8.98
CA ASN A 107 11.52 6.09 -8.16
C ASN A 107 12.27 6.57 -6.92
N LEU A 108 11.72 6.33 -5.73
CA LEU A 108 12.24 6.84 -4.47
C LEU A 108 12.89 5.74 -3.63
N PRO A 109 14.10 5.96 -3.07
CA PRO A 109 14.76 5.04 -2.16
C PRO A 109 14.10 5.12 -0.78
N TRP A 110 13.37 4.07 -0.37
CA TRP A 110 12.63 4.08 0.89
C TRP A 110 13.49 4.34 2.11
N LYS A 111 14.74 3.87 2.12
CA LYS A 111 15.67 4.11 3.24
C LYS A 111 15.83 5.60 3.56
N GLN A 112 16.06 6.42 2.54
CA GLN A 112 16.27 7.87 2.71
C GLN A 112 14.98 8.56 3.10
N VAL A 113 13.88 8.25 2.41
CA VAL A 113 12.54 8.81 2.69
C VAL A 113 12.09 8.44 4.11
N LYS A 114 12.30 7.19 4.54
CA LYS A 114 11.96 6.73 5.90
C LYS A 114 12.77 7.46 6.98
N ALA A 115 14.06 7.65 6.76
CA ALA A 115 14.92 8.38 7.70
C ALA A 115 14.47 9.84 7.82
N PHE A 116 14.19 10.49 6.69
CA PHE A 116 13.66 11.85 6.65
C PHE A 116 12.32 11.97 7.41
N LEU A 117 11.35 11.11 7.08
CA LEU A 117 10.03 11.10 7.73
C LEU A 117 10.11 10.81 9.24
N GLY A 118 11.08 9.98 9.66
CA GLY A 118 11.33 9.69 11.07
C GLY A 118 11.92 10.86 11.85
N SER A 119 12.50 11.83 11.16
CA SER A 119 13.09 13.05 11.74
C SER A 119 12.11 14.22 11.75
N CYS A 120 10.95 14.10 11.09
CA CYS A 120 9.95 15.17 11.05
C CYS A 120 9.27 15.37 12.41
N ALA A 121 8.94 16.62 12.72
CA ALA A 121 8.03 16.95 13.82
C ALA A 121 6.67 16.26 13.66
N LYS A 122 5.87 16.25 14.72
CA LYS A 122 4.54 15.69 14.68
C LYS A 122 3.64 16.56 13.79
N ASP A 123 3.06 15.95 12.75
CA ASP A 123 2.10 16.56 11.81
C ASP A 123 2.59 17.83 11.10
N PRO A 124 3.78 17.82 10.45
CA PRO A 124 4.28 18.98 9.73
C PRO A 124 3.46 19.22 8.45
N LEU A 125 3.56 20.43 7.89
CA LEU A 125 3.19 20.66 6.50
C LEU A 125 4.20 19.93 5.61
N PHE A 126 3.77 18.91 4.90
CA PHE A 126 4.63 18.11 4.06
C PHE A 126 4.39 18.40 2.58
N GLU A 127 5.44 18.88 1.92
CA GLU A 127 5.45 19.21 0.50
C GLU A 127 6.36 18.26 -0.28
N ILE A 128 5.90 17.84 -1.43
CA ILE A 128 6.71 17.22 -2.48
C ILE A 128 6.86 18.26 -3.57
N LEU A 129 8.01 18.90 -3.65
CA LEU A 129 8.36 19.84 -4.71
C LEU A 129 9.13 19.08 -5.79
N VAL A 130 8.60 19.04 -6.99
CA VAL A 130 9.19 18.34 -8.14
C VAL A 130 9.57 19.37 -9.18
N ASN A 131 10.80 19.37 -9.64
CA ASN A 131 11.28 20.11 -10.81
C ASN A 131 12.20 19.25 -11.67
N VAL A 132 12.58 19.72 -12.83
CA VAL A 132 13.37 18.95 -13.81
C VAL A 132 14.75 18.48 -13.30
N GLN A 133 15.30 19.12 -12.28
CA GLN A 133 16.64 18.84 -11.75
C GLN A 133 16.59 17.95 -10.51
N MET A 134 15.55 18.06 -9.69
CA MET A 134 15.49 17.44 -8.39
C MET A 134 14.08 17.31 -7.85
N VAL A 135 13.94 16.47 -6.86
CA VAL A 135 12.75 16.42 -5.98
C VAL A 135 13.19 16.83 -4.58
N SER A 136 12.47 17.78 -3.98
CA SER A 136 12.65 18.18 -2.59
C SER A 136 11.44 17.73 -1.77
N LEU A 137 11.67 16.92 -0.75
CA LEU A 137 10.70 16.60 0.27
C LEU A 137 10.88 17.59 1.42
N ASN A 138 9.92 18.45 1.65
CA ASN A 138 9.95 19.47 2.69
C ASN A 138 8.95 19.16 3.79
N ALA A 139 9.41 19.18 5.04
CA ALA A 139 8.55 19.11 6.21
C ALA A 139 8.70 20.40 7.02
N LYS A 140 7.63 21.17 7.14
CA LYS A 140 7.61 22.49 7.79
C LYS A 140 6.72 22.44 9.02
N SER A 141 7.23 22.90 10.15
CA SER A 141 6.49 23.21 11.37
C SER A 141 6.74 24.66 11.78
N ASP A 142 6.17 25.08 12.89
CA ASP A 142 6.35 26.46 13.38
C ASP A 142 7.81 26.77 13.72
N ASP A 143 8.57 25.76 14.19
CA ASP A 143 9.90 25.93 14.74
C ASP A 143 11.01 25.39 13.83
N GLU A 144 10.69 24.57 12.84
CA GLU A 144 11.70 23.91 12.01
C GLU A 144 11.26 23.66 10.57
N THR A 145 12.24 23.58 9.70
CA THR A 145 12.07 23.08 8.33
C THR A 145 13.12 22.03 8.07
N LEU A 146 12.68 20.84 7.68
CA LEU A 146 13.54 19.77 7.20
C LEU A 146 13.37 19.63 5.69
N THR A 147 14.47 19.38 4.99
CA THR A 147 14.49 19.15 3.54
C THR A 147 15.33 17.93 3.22
N LEU A 148 14.80 17.09 2.33
CA LEU A 148 15.55 16.02 1.67
C LEU A 148 15.52 16.30 0.17
N ASP A 149 16.68 16.61 -0.37
CA ASP A 149 16.88 16.83 -1.80
C ASP A 149 17.39 15.56 -2.48
N LEU A 150 16.69 15.17 -3.54
CA LEU A 150 16.99 13.98 -4.35
C LEU A 150 17.22 14.44 -5.80
N PRO A 151 18.48 14.39 -6.30
CA PRO A 151 18.78 14.76 -7.68
C PRO A 151 18.04 13.86 -8.69
N SER A 152 17.59 14.43 -9.80
CA SER A 152 16.88 13.68 -10.84
C SER A 152 17.68 12.50 -11.40
N SER A 153 19.02 12.59 -11.37
CA SER A 153 19.92 11.51 -11.79
C SER A 153 19.87 10.25 -10.89
N GLU A 154 19.35 10.37 -9.67
CA GLU A 154 19.32 9.28 -8.69
C GLU A 154 17.93 8.59 -8.59
N ILE A 155 16.87 9.23 -9.12
CA ILE A 155 15.48 8.84 -8.83
C ILE A 155 14.59 8.58 -10.06
N ASP A 156 15.17 8.50 -11.25
CA ASP A 156 14.45 8.25 -12.50
C ASP A 156 13.20 9.16 -12.63
N LEU A 157 13.43 10.46 -12.55
CA LEU A 157 12.39 11.48 -12.51
C LEU A 157 11.83 11.77 -13.89
N HIS A 158 10.51 11.76 -13.99
CA HIS A 158 9.76 12.29 -15.13
C HIS A 158 8.77 13.35 -14.64
N ILE A 159 8.70 14.49 -15.35
CA ILE A 159 7.79 15.60 -15.02
C ILE A 159 7.22 16.24 -16.29
N GLU A 160 5.93 16.53 -16.29
CA GLU A 160 5.28 17.36 -17.29
C GLU A 160 5.21 18.82 -16.81
N GLY A 161 6.00 19.70 -17.43
CA GLY A 161 6.12 21.10 -17.05
C GLY A 161 7.41 21.43 -16.29
N GLU A 162 7.51 22.64 -15.71
CA GLU A 162 8.75 23.12 -15.10
C GLU A 162 8.88 22.73 -13.63
N SER A 163 7.81 22.87 -12.85
CA SER A 163 7.77 22.47 -11.45
C SER A 163 6.36 22.26 -10.95
N LEU A 164 6.20 21.37 -9.97
CA LEU A 164 4.92 21.04 -9.34
C LEU A 164 5.12 20.87 -7.84
N ILE A 165 4.12 21.30 -7.06
CA ILE A 165 4.09 21.10 -5.60
C ILE A 165 2.85 20.26 -5.26
N THR A 166 3.07 19.24 -4.45
CA THR A 166 1.99 18.39 -3.92
C THR A 166 2.09 18.35 -2.40
N HIS A 167 1.00 18.57 -1.71
CA HIS A 167 0.94 18.48 -0.25
C HIS A 167 0.25 17.19 0.15
N ILE A 168 0.83 16.46 1.11
CA ILE A 168 0.24 15.25 1.69
C ILE A 168 0.42 15.22 3.21
N THR A 169 -0.30 14.31 3.86
CA THR A 169 -0.13 14.04 5.28
C THR A 169 0.93 12.94 5.48
N PRO A 170 2.09 13.22 6.10
CA PRO A 170 3.19 12.26 6.21
C PRO A 170 2.83 11.00 6.98
N ALA A 171 1.95 11.10 7.98
CA ALA A 171 1.48 9.94 8.74
C ALA A 171 0.81 8.87 7.86
N HIS A 172 0.10 9.27 6.81
CA HIS A 172 -0.51 8.33 5.87
C HIS A 172 0.55 7.62 5.04
N PHE A 173 1.59 8.34 4.61
CA PHE A 173 2.71 7.78 3.87
C PHE A 173 3.50 6.78 4.72
N ILE A 174 3.84 7.15 5.96
CA ILE A 174 4.49 6.27 6.92
C ILE A 174 3.66 5.00 7.17
N SER A 175 2.35 5.16 7.36
CA SER A 175 1.44 4.02 7.61
C SER A 175 1.39 3.04 6.45
N LEU A 176 1.27 3.54 5.21
CA LEU A 176 1.27 2.70 4.01
C LEU A 176 2.56 1.89 3.86
N MET A 177 3.71 2.52 4.14
CA MET A 177 5.04 1.94 3.93
C MET A 177 5.63 1.30 5.20
N SER A 178 4.86 1.17 6.29
CA SER A 178 5.37 0.77 7.62
C SER A 178 6.07 -0.58 7.65
N THR A 179 5.61 -1.54 6.84
CA THR A 179 6.17 -2.89 6.75
C THR A 179 7.22 -3.05 5.65
N THR A 180 7.49 -1.99 4.90
CA THR A 180 8.39 -2.03 3.74
C THR A 180 9.86 -2.10 4.18
N SER A 181 10.62 -2.96 3.53
CA SER A 181 12.06 -3.09 3.75
C SER A 181 12.80 -1.79 3.41
N ALA A 182 13.81 -1.43 4.20
CA ALA A 182 14.65 -0.26 3.94
C ALA A 182 15.39 -0.31 2.58
N LYS A 183 15.52 -1.50 1.98
CA LYS A 183 16.18 -1.68 0.67
C LYS A 183 15.24 -1.45 -0.51
N THR A 184 13.95 -1.31 -0.25
CA THR A 184 12.93 -1.16 -1.30
C THR A 184 13.06 0.20 -1.97
N VAL A 185 12.96 0.20 -3.29
CA VAL A 185 12.69 1.37 -4.11
C VAL A 185 11.23 1.33 -4.49
N PHE A 186 10.52 2.42 -4.32
CA PHE A 186 9.11 2.51 -4.66
C PHE A 186 8.88 3.58 -5.73
N SER A 187 7.94 3.33 -6.61
CA SER A 187 7.47 4.32 -7.56
C SER A 187 6.47 5.25 -6.89
N ALA A 188 6.59 6.55 -7.13
CA ALA A 188 5.60 7.54 -6.72
C ALA A 188 5.16 8.36 -7.93
N LYS A 189 3.86 8.69 -8.00
CA LYS A 189 3.28 9.46 -9.11
C LYS A 189 2.23 10.40 -8.58
N GLY A 190 2.09 11.58 -9.18
CA GLY A 190 1.07 12.53 -8.77
C GLY A 190 1.00 13.78 -9.62
N SER A 191 0.24 14.75 -9.13
CA SER A 191 0.17 16.12 -9.65
C SER A 191 -0.16 17.08 -8.50
N ALA A 192 -0.18 18.38 -8.76
CA ALA A 192 -0.39 19.40 -7.73
C ALA A 192 -1.69 19.22 -6.92
N ALA A 193 -2.76 18.77 -7.53
CA ALA A 193 -4.09 18.70 -6.91
C ALA A 193 -4.69 17.28 -6.89
N SER A 194 -3.90 16.27 -7.23
CA SER A 194 -4.39 14.89 -7.32
C SER A 194 -3.80 14.01 -6.22
N VAL A 195 -4.36 12.83 -6.13
CA VAL A 195 -3.90 11.78 -5.22
C VAL A 195 -2.48 11.36 -5.59
N VAL A 196 -1.60 11.23 -4.60
CA VAL A 196 -0.29 10.61 -4.78
C VAL A 196 -0.46 9.10 -4.78
N GLU A 197 -0.07 8.48 -5.87
CA GLU A 197 -0.04 7.03 -6.05
C GLU A 197 1.36 6.51 -5.78
N THR A 198 1.49 5.43 -5.02
CA THR A 198 2.75 4.74 -4.76
C THR A 198 2.64 3.27 -5.13
N GLU A 199 3.71 2.69 -5.67
CA GLU A 199 3.73 1.28 -6.04
C GLU A 199 5.09 0.65 -5.71
N TRP A 200 5.07 -0.53 -5.08
CA TRP A 200 6.28 -1.29 -4.74
C TRP A 200 6.02 -2.78 -4.67
N THR A 201 7.12 -3.53 -4.62
CA THR A 201 7.08 -4.98 -4.39
C THR A 201 7.81 -5.29 -3.08
N GLU A 202 7.20 -6.07 -2.22
CA GLU A 202 7.80 -6.51 -0.96
C GLU A 202 7.55 -8.01 -0.77
N SER A 203 8.62 -8.79 -0.64
CA SER A 203 8.53 -10.25 -0.43
C SER A 203 7.61 -10.98 -1.43
N GLY A 204 7.64 -10.58 -2.70
CA GLY A 204 6.79 -11.14 -3.76
C GLY A 204 5.37 -10.56 -3.84
N LEU A 205 4.95 -9.76 -2.88
CA LEU A 205 3.66 -9.06 -2.90
C LEU A 205 3.77 -7.80 -3.74
N LYS A 206 2.75 -7.52 -4.53
CA LYS A 206 2.59 -6.23 -5.23
C LYS A 206 1.69 -5.33 -4.40
N LEU A 207 2.21 -4.18 -4.02
CA LEU A 207 1.53 -3.21 -3.18
C LEU A 207 1.35 -1.90 -3.92
N LYS A 208 0.17 -1.32 -3.81
CA LYS A 208 -0.16 -0.04 -4.41
C LYS A 208 -0.92 0.81 -3.40
N GLY A 209 -0.42 2.02 -3.16
CA GLY A 209 -0.99 2.95 -2.21
C GLY A 209 -1.50 4.22 -2.89
N TRP A 210 -2.50 4.85 -2.29
CA TRP A 210 -3.00 6.17 -2.69
C TRP A 210 -3.14 7.04 -1.46
N ILE A 211 -2.66 8.26 -1.54
CA ILE A 211 -2.72 9.26 -0.47
C ILE A 211 -3.43 10.49 -1.02
N ALA A 212 -4.51 10.90 -0.37
CA ALA A 212 -5.22 12.12 -0.73
C ALA A 212 -4.33 13.36 -0.53
N PRO A 213 -4.42 14.37 -1.40
CA PRO A 213 -3.73 15.62 -1.17
C PRO A 213 -4.28 16.29 0.10
N ARG A 214 -3.41 17.03 0.80
CA ARG A 214 -3.80 17.90 1.90
C ARG A 214 -4.25 19.23 1.30
N THR A 215 -5.50 19.60 1.53
CA THR A 215 -6.09 20.90 1.15
C THR A 215 -5.92 21.92 2.26
#